data_c66fc18c35daa57ca7ec662c66303e5e
#
_entry.id   c66fc18c35daa57ca7ec662c66303e5e
#
_cell.length_a   1.000
_cell.length_b   1.000
_cell.length_c   1.000
_cell.angle_alpha   90.00
_cell.angle_beta   90.00
_cell.angle_gamma   90.00
#
_symmetry.space_group_name_H-M   'P 1'
#
loop_
_entity.id
_entity.type
_entity.pdbx_description
1 polymer ?
#
loop_
_entity_poly.entity_id
_entity_poly.type
_entity_poly.pdbx_seq_one_letter_code
_entity_poly.pdbx_strand_id
1 'polypeptide(L)' 'MSRRKTGQAQVRSKDQAADKLRDEVRIIKNLQREGMGWPAIERIMGVNKAAYQTLKQQVDAMTA' A
#
# COMPACT_ATOMS: atom_id res chain seq x y z
N MET A 1 19.43 14.82 -19.51
CA MET A 1 18.12 15.02 -18.88
C MET A 1 17.48 13.73 -18.44
N SER A 2 17.26 12.86 -19.39
CA SER A 2 16.62 11.60 -19.06
C SER A 2 17.39 10.80 -18.03
N ARG A 3 18.68 10.90 -18.10
CA ARG A 3 19.53 10.15 -17.20
C ARG A 3 19.29 10.49 -15.75
N ARG A 4 19.06 11.76 -15.48
CA ARG A 4 18.81 12.17 -14.13
C ARG A 4 17.52 11.56 -13.60
N LYS A 5 16.52 11.52 -14.43
CA LYS A 5 15.26 10.91 -14.04
C LYS A 5 15.45 9.46 -13.71
N THR A 6 16.23 8.78 -14.52
CA THR A 6 16.47 7.36 -14.27
C THR A 6 17.13 7.15 -12.92
N GLY A 7 18.14 7.97 -12.63
CA GLY A 7 18.81 7.88 -11.35
C GLY A 7 17.88 8.13 -10.19
N GLN A 8 17.04 9.13 -10.34
CA GLN A 8 16.08 9.45 -9.28
C GLN A 8 15.10 8.32 -9.07
N ALA A 9 14.68 7.70 -10.15
CA ALA A 9 13.76 6.59 -10.03
C ALA A 9 14.36 5.46 -9.23
N GLN A 10 15.62 5.17 -9.47
CA GLN A 10 16.30 4.11 -8.74
C GLN A 10 16.41 4.44 -7.25
N VAL A 11 16.78 5.67 -6.97
CA VAL A 11 16.91 6.09 -5.57
C VAL A 11 15.59 5.99 -4.85
N ARG A 12 14.50 6.28 -5.54
CA ARG A 12 13.19 6.31 -4.93
C ARG A 12 12.51 4.96 -4.85
N SER A 13 13.15 3.92 -5.35
CA SER A 13 12.47 2.63 -5.36
C SER A 13 12.02 2.18 -3.97
N LYS A 14 12.83 2.43 -2.95
CA LYS A 14 12.46 2.10 -1.58
C LYS A 14 11.29 2.93 -1.10
N ASP A 15 11.33 4.23 -1.38
CA ASP A 15 10.26 5.13 -0.98
C ASP A 15 8.97 4.76 -1.70
N GLN A 16 9.07 4.37 -2.95
CA GLN A 16 7.90 3.96 -3.70
C GLN A 16 7.25 2.72 -3.10
N ALA A 17 8.06 1.78 -2.64
CA ALA A 17 7.52 0.60 -2.02
C ALA A 17 6.76 0.95 -0.74
N ALA A 18 7.32 1.83 0.08
CA ALA A 18 6.66 2.27 1.30
C ALA A 18 5.37 3.02 0.98
N ASP A 19 5.41 3.90 -0.01
CA ASP A 19 4.22 4.64 -0.40
C ASP A 19 3.14 3.71 -0.91
N LYS A 20 3.53 2.69 -1.64
CA LYS A 20 2.57 1.74 -2.18
C LYS A 20 1.86 1.00 -1.06
N LEU A 21 2.60 0.59 -0.05
CA LEU A 21 2.00 -0.09 1.09
C LEU A 21 1.02 0.81 1.83
N ARG A 22 1.40 2.06 2.05
CA ARG A 22 0.52 3.02 2.68
C ARG A 22 -0.73 3.26 1.86
N ASP A 23 -0.58 3.36 0.56
CA ASP A 23 -1.71 3.55 -0.33
C ASP A 23 -2.67 2.38 -0.24
N GLU A 24 -2.14 1.17 -0.26
CA GLU A 24 -2.99 -0.01 -0.15
C GLU A 24 -3.79 -0.02 1.14
N VAL A 25 -3.14 0.29 2.24
CA VAL A 25 -3.83 0.35 3.53
C VAL A 25 -4.91 1.42 3.50
N ARG A 26 -4.59 2.58 2.94
CA ARG A 26 -5.54 3.68 2.89
C ARG A 26 -6.75 3.34 2.03
N ILE A 27 -6.50 2.74 0.87
CA ILE A 27 -7.58 2.36 -0.03
C ILE A 27 -8.50 1.36 0.65
N ILE A 28 -7.93 0.38 1.32
CA ILE A 28 -8.73 -0.64 1.99
C ILE A 28 -9.56 -0.01 3.11
N LYS A 29 -8.97 0.90 3.87
CA LYS A 29 -9.72 1.60 4.91
C LYS A 29 -10.88 2.38 4.30
N ASN A 30 -10.67 3.02 3.17
CA ASN A 30 -11.73 3.77 2.50
C ASN A 30 -12.85 2.84 2.04
N LEU A 31 -12.51 1.69 1.50
CA LEU A 31 -13.52 0.73 1.08
C LEU A 31 -14.34 0.25 2.26
N GLN A 32 -13.70 0.05 3.40
CA GLN A 32 -14.41 -0.34 4.61
C GLN A 32 -15.37 0.76 5.07
N ARG A 33 -14.94 2.00 4.98
CA ARG A 33 -15.79 3.13 5.34
C ARG A 33 -17.03 3.21 4.46
N GLU A 34 -16.91 2.77 3.23
CA GLU A 34 -18.03 2.75 2.30
C GLU A 34 -18.96 1.57 2.54
N GLY A 35 -18.64 0.74 3.49
CA GLY A 35 -19.51 -0.38 3.84
C GLY A 35 -19.17 -1.67 3.15
N MET A 36 -18.03 -1.76 2.51
CA MET A 36 -17.64 -2.99 1.83
C MET A 36 -17.15 -4.04 2.81
N GLY A 37 -17.59 -5.26 2.60
CA GLY A 37 -17.11 -6.37 3.40
C GLY A 37 -15.81 -6.94 2.84
N TRP A 38 -15.18 -7.80 3.61
CA TRP A 38 -13.91 -8.39 3.19
C TRP A 38 -14.00 -9.20 1.91
N PRO A 39 -15.07 -9.95 1.66
CA PRO A 39 -15.16 -10.66 0.37
C PRO A 39 -15.06 -9.72 -0.82
N ALA A 40 -15.70 -8.56 -0.74
CA ALA A 40 -15.65 -7.59 -1.81
C ALA A 40 -14.26 -6.95 -1.93
N ILE A 41 -13.67 -6.60 -0.80
CA ILE A 41 -12.34 -6.01 -0.78
C ILE A 41 -11.31 -6.98 -1.34
N GLU A 42 -11.40 -8.23 -0.96
CA GLU A 42 -10.51 -9.26 -1.46
C GLU A 42 -10.57 -9.35 -2.99
N ARG A 43 -11.78 -9.25 -3.50
CA ARG A 43 -11.97 -9.35 -4.95
C ARG A 43 -11.36 -8.16 -5.68
N ILE A 44 -11.51 -6.98 -5.10
CA ILE A 44 -11.02 -5.75 -5.73
C ILE A 44 -9.51 -5.61 -5.57
N MET A 45 -9.02 -5.83 -4.35
CA MET A 45 -7.63 -5.54 -4.02
C MET A 45 -6.74 -6.77 -4.04
N GLY A 46 -7.33 -7.96 -3.97
CA GLY A 46 -6.55 -9.17 -3.84
C GLY A 46 -5.92 -9.35 -2.47
N VAL A 47 -6.44 -8.65 -1.46
CA VAL A 47 -5.89 -8.65 -0.11
C VAL A 47 -6.99 -9.05 0.86
N ASN A 48 -6.76 -10.13 1.62
CA ASN A 48 -7.73 -10.53 2.62
C ASN A 48 -7.41 -9.86 3.96
N LYS A 49 -8.25 -10.16 4.96
CA LYS A 49 -8.12 -9.53 6.26
C LYS A 49 -6.75 -9.80 6.89
N ALA A 50 -6.28 -11.02 6.80
CA ALA A 50 -4.99 -11.38 7.39
C ALA A 50 -3.85 -10.63 6.70
N ALA A 51 -3.89 -10.58 5.37
CA ALA A 51 -2.88 -9.86 4.61
C ALA A 51 -2.93 -8.36 4.92
N TYR A 52 -4.12 -7.82 5.10
CA TYR A 52 -4.28 -6.42 5.46
C TYR A 52 -3.63 -6.12 6.81
N GLN A 53 -3.83 -6.97 7.79
CA GLN A 53 -3.20 -6.76 9.09
C GLN A 53 -1.70 -6.80 9.00
N THR A 54 -1.16 -7.67 8.16
CA THR A 54 0.28 -7.70 7.93
C THR A 54 0.75 -6.40 7.28
N LEU A 55 0.00 -5.90 6.30
CA LEU A 55 0.32 -4.63 5.67
C LEU A 55 0.34 -3.49 6.69
N LYS A 56 -0.65 -3.46 7.55
CA LYS A 56 -0.72 -2.42 8.57
C LYS A 56 0.49 -2.47 9.49
N GLN A 57 0.87 -3.68 9.89
CA GLN A 57 2.05 -3.84 10.74
C GLN A 57 3.31 -3.36 10.04
N GLN A 58 3.44 -3.65 8.77
CA GLN A 58 4.59 -3.19 8.00
C GLN A 58 4.63 -1.68 7.91
N VAL A 59 3.49 -1.06 7.66
CA VAL A 59 3.41 0.39 7.59
C VAL A 59 3.74 1.01 8.94
N ASP A 60 3.22 0.44 10.01
CA ASP A 60 3.52 0.94 11.35
C ASP A 60 5.01 0.83 11.67
N ALA A 61 5.63 -0.27 11.27
CA ALA A 61 7.05 -0.46 11.50
C ALA A 61 7.88 0.58 10.74
N MET A 62 7.41 0.96 9.55
CA MET A 62 8.13 1.96 8.76
C MET A 62 8.00 3.36 9.35
N THR A 63 6.85 3.65 9.97
CA THR A 63 6.64 4.96 10.55
C THR A 63 7.17 5.10 11.97
N ALA A 64 7.39 3.99 12.61
CA ALA A 64 7.94 4.02 13.98
C ALA A 64 9.45 4.35 14.00
#